data_c53f1af4b2bc85255ffff0e5647bd298
#
_entry.id   c53f1af4b2bc85255ffff0e5647bd298
#
_cell.length_a   1.000
_cell.length_b   1.000
_cell.length_c   1.000
_cell.angle_alpha   90.00
_cell.angle_beta   90.00
_cell.angle_gamma   90.00
#
_symmetry.space_group_name_H-M   'P 1'
#
loop_
_entity.id
_entity.type
_entity.pdbx_description
1 polymer ?
#
loop_
_entity_poly.entity_id
_entity_poly.type
_entity_poly.pdbx_seq_one_letter_code
_entity_poly.pdbx_strand_id
1 'polypeptide(L)'
;DLNEWERMLSGELYICGDMQREANMRKRRLVHAINTSAYDAFEERDRLFRELFGSLGKGAFLEPPFNCDYGCNTYIGDNFYANMDCIFLDVARITIGDRVFFGPRVGLYTPYHPIDAAVRASGPEGARPITIGNDVWFGGSVVVCPGVTIGDDVVIGAGSVVTKDIPSHSVAVGNPCHVIRKITDADREYWEGKAAEYRAWKDSL
;
A
#
# COMPACT_ATOMS: atom_id res chain seq x y z
N ASP A 1 -15.59 12.01 24.71
CA ASP A 1 -15.16 10.59 24.63
C ASP A 1 -15.16 10.18 23.16
N LEU A 2 -14.12 9.44 22.71
CA LEU A 2 -14.02 8.94 21.35
C LEU A 2 -15.04 7.82 21.11
N ASN A 3 -15.68 7.83 19.94
CA ASN A 3 -16.46 6.68 19.48
C ASN A 3 -15.52 5.56 18.94
N GLU A 4 -16.06 4.38 18.60
CA GLU A 4 -15.25 3.23 18.16
C GLU A 4 -14.48 3.49 16.86
N TRP A 5 -15.00 4.32 15.94
CA TRP A 5 -14.29 4.71 14.74
C TRP A 5 -13.10 5.63 15.02
N GLU A 6 -13.31 6.61 15.90
CA GLU A 6 -12.24 7.52 16.33
C GLU A 6 -11.17 6.81 17.14
N ARG A 7 -11.56 5.85 18.00
CA ARG A 7 -10.60 4.98 18.71
C ARG A 7 -9.75 4.18 17.74
N MET A 8 -10.39 3.54 16.76
CA MET A 8 -9.72 2.78 15.69
C MET A 8 -8.65 3.63 14.98
N LEU A 9 -9.00 4.85 14.59
CA LEU A 9 -8.09 5.74 13.88
C LEU A 9 -7.01 6.35 14.77
N SER A 10 -7.25 6.47 16.09
CA SER A 10 -6.27 7.00 17.05
C SER A 10 -5.24 5.97 17.53
N GLY A 11 -5.40 4.70 17.14
CA GLY A 11 -4.50 3.62 17.55
C GLY A 11 -4.86 2.97 18.90
N GLU A 12 -6.02 3.33 19.46
CA GLU A 12 -6.57 2.69 20.65
C GLU A 12 -7.24 1.37 20.31
N LEU A 13 -7.36 0.47 21.31
CA LEU A 13 -8.21 -0.71 21.14
C LEU A 13 -9.67 -0.29 20.94
N TYR A 14 -10.32 -0.92 19.99
CA TYR A 14 -11.73 -0.69 19.64
C TYR A 14 -12.46 -2.01 19.38
N ILE A 15 -13.78 -1.96 19.35
CA ILE A 15 -14.64 -3.06 18.93
C ILE A 15 -15.41 -2.63 17.69
N CYS A 16 -15.46 -3.51 16.70
CA CYS A 16 -16.16 -3.22 15.44
C CYS A 16 -17.65 -2.93 15.68
N GLY A 17 -18.06 -1.71 15.39
CA GLY A 17 -19.41 -1.19 15.57
C GLY A 17 -20.13 -0.93 14.24
N ASP A 18 -21.23 -0.16 14.30
CA ASP A 18 -22.05 0.13 13.15
C ASP A 18 -21.33 0.98 12.10
N MET A 19 -20.51 1.94 12.52
CA MET A 19 -19.73 2.77 11.59
C MET A 19 -18.75 1.94 10.77
N GLN A 20 -18.06 0.98 11.39
CA GLN A 20 -17.17 0.07 10.69
C GLN A 20 -17.93 -0.83 9.73
N ARG A 21 -19.10 -1.34 10.13
CA ARG A 21 -19.95 -2.17 9.26
C ARG A 21 -20.46 -1.40 8.05
N GLU A 22 -20.89 -0.16 8.23
CA GLU A 22 -21.34 0.71 7.15
C GLU A 22 -20.19 1.02 6.16
N ALA A 23 -19.02 1.42 6.66
CA ALA A 23 -17.84 1.68 5.83
C ALA A 23 -17.39 0.42 5.08
N ASN A 24 -17.46 -0.75 5.72
CA ASN A 24 -17.15 -2.03 5.07
C ASN A 24 -18.17 -2.39 3.98
N MET A 25 -19.45 -2.16 4.19
CA MET A 25 -20.46 -2.39 3.15
C MET A 25 -20.30 -1.46 1.96
N ARG A 26 -19.96 -0.19 2.19
CA ARG A 26 -19.59 0.74 1.11
C ARG A 26 -18.41 0.19 0.31
N LYS A 27 -17.35 -0.21 0.98
CA LYS A 27 -16.16 -0.81 0.35
C LYS A 27 -16.53 -2.06 -0.47
N ARG A 28 -17.36 -2.95 0.07
CA ARG A 28 -17.76 -4.18 -0.64
C ARG A 28 -18.43 -3.89 -1.97
N ARG A 29 -19.30 -2.89 -2.04
CA ARG A 29 -19.93 -2.48 -3.30
C ARG A 29 -18.93 -1.96 -4.30
N LEU A 30 -18.01 -1.09 -3.88
CA LEU A 30 -17.01 -0.48 -4.76
C LEU A 30 -15.98 -1.50 -5.24
N VAL A 31 -15.46 -2.34 -4.36
CA VAL A 31 -14.49 -3.39 -4.70
C VAL A 31 -15.11 -4.44 -5.61
N HIS A 32 -16.38 -4.83 -5.38
CA HIS A 32 -17.10 -5.72 -6.28
C HIS A 32 -17.21 -5.11 -7.68
N ALA A 33 -17.62 -3.85 -7.79
CA ALA A 33 -17.72 -3.16 -9.07
C ALA A 33 -16.37 -3.06 -9.80
N ILE A 34 -15.29 -2.78 -9.08
CA ILE A 34 -13.92 -2.75 -9.62
C ILE A 34 -13.54 -4.13 -10.18
N ASN A 35 -13.68 -5.17 -9.38
CA ASN A 35 -13.18 -6.52 -9.68
C ASN A 35 -14.03 -7.28 -10.71
N THR A 36 -15.25 -6.82 -10.98
CA THR A 36 -16.15 -7.38 -12.00
C THR A 36 -16.33 -6.47 -13.22
N SER A 37 -15.62 -5.34 -13.28
CA SER A 37 -15.63 -4.45 -14.44
C SER A 37 -15.11 -5.16 -15.70
N ALA A 38 -15.56 -4.71 -16.88
CA ALA A 38 -15.04 -5.23 -18.14
C ALA A 38 -13.50 -5.03 -18.22
N TYR A 39 -12.83 -5.93 -18.93
CA TYR A 39 -11.35 -5.94 -19.00
C TYR A 39 -10.76 -4.60 -19.51
N ASP A 40 -11.48 -3.89 -20.33
CA ASP A 40 -11.09 -2.61 -20.95
C ASP A 40 -11.78 -1.37 -20.33
N ALA A 41 -12.49 -1.52 -19.21
CA ALA A 41 -13.20 -0.42 -18.53
C ALA A 41 -12.25 0.45 -17.69
N PHE A 42 -11.18 0.98 -18.28
CA PHE A 42 -10.13 1.72 -17.57
C PHE A 42 -10.64 2.99 -16.88
N GLU A 43 -11.44 3.81 -17.56
CA GLU A 43 -11.97 5.05 -17.02
C GLU A 43 -12.95 4.82 -15.87
N GLU A 44 -13.80 3.80 -16.01
CA GLU A 44 -14.75 3.42 -14.95
C GLU A 44 -14.00 2.92 -13.70
N ARG A 45 -12.97 2.09 -13.87
CA ARG A 45 -12.15 1.63 -12.74
C ARG A 45 -11.42 2.78 -12.07
N ASP A 46 -10.85 3.71 -12.81
CA ASP A 46 -10.21 4.90 -12.23
C ASP A 46 -11.20 5.70 -11.39
N ARG A 47 -12.40 5.94 -11.89
CA ARG A 47 -13.48 6.61 -11.16
C ARG A 47 -13.84 5.86 -9.87
N LEU A 48 -13.97 4.53 -9.93
CA LEU A 48 -14.33 3.71 -8.78
C LEU A 48 -13.21 3.70 -7.71
N PHE A 49 -11.94 3.65 -8.12
CA PHE A 49 -10.82 3.76 -7.18
C PHE A 49 -10.76 5.13 -6.51
N ARG A 50 -11.06 6.21 -7.24
CA ARG A 50 -11.14 7.57 -6.68
C ARG A 50 -12.28 7.72 -5.68
N GLU A 51 -13.38 7.04 -5.90
CA GLU A 51 -14.48 6.99 -4.95
C GLU A 51 -14.13 6.13 -3.73
N LEU A 52 -13.39 5.03 -3.92
CA LEU A 52 -13.01 4.10 -2.87
C LEU A 52 -12.01 4.70 -1.88
N PHE A 53 -10.92 5.29 -2.39
CA PHE A 53 -9.83 5.81 -1.55
C PHE A 53 -10.15 7.16 -0.91
N GLY A 54 -9.50 7.46 0.20
CA GLY A 54 -9.55 8.78 0.82
C GLY A 54 -9.02 9.86 -0.11
N SER A 55 -7.93 9.57 -0.82
CA SER A 55 -7.46 10.36 -1.96
C SER A 55 -6.62 9.50 -2.91
N LEU A 56 -6.65 9.85 -4.19
CA LEU A 56 -5.85 9.24 -5.24
C LEU A 56 -5.34 10.32 -6.17
N GLY A 57 -4.03 10.45 -6.31
CA GLY A 57 -3.37 11.42 -7.17
C GLY A 57 -3.60 11.14 -8.65
N LYS A 58 -3.13 12.04 -9.51
CA LYS A 58 -3.20 11.88 -10.97
C LYS A 58 -2.27 10.78 -11.46
N GLY A 59 -2.61 10.17 -12.60
CA GLY A 59 -1.76 9.18 -13.26
C GLY A 59 -1.68 7.84 -12.54
N ALA A 60 -2.62 7.56 -11.65
CA ALA A 60 -2.68 6.28 -10.95
C ALA A 60 -3.20 5.17 -11.86
N PHE A 61 -2.67 3.97 -11.68
CA PHE A 61 -3.15 2.78 -12.34
C PHE A 61 -3.06 1.56 -11.38
N LEU A 62 -4.19 0.92 -11.14
CA LEU A 62 -4.26 -0.30 -10.32
C LEU A 62 -4.89 -1.42 -11.12
N GLU A 63 -4.17 -2.54 -11.20
CA GLU A 63 -4.70 -3.77 -11.79
C GLU A 63 -5.70 -4.44 -10.84
N PRO A 64 -6.88 -4.84 -11.31
CA PRO A 64 -7.73 -5.74 -10.55
C PRO A 64 -7.19 -7.18 -10.61
N PRO A 65 -7.60 -8.06 -9.68
CA PRO A 65 -8.43 -7.77 -8.52
C PRO A 65 -7.67 -7.01 -7.43
N PHE A 66 -8.40 -6.19 -6.69
CA PHE A 66 -7.92 -5.42 -5.54
C PHE A 66 -8.83 -5.67 -4.33
N ASN A 67 -8.29 -5.59 -3.13
CA ASN A 67 -9.09 -5.65 -1.91
C ASN A 67 -8.55 -4.74 -0.82
N CYS A 68 -9.40 -4.36 0.11
CA CYS A 68 -9.06 -3.52 1.26
C CYS A 68 -10.06 -3.74 2.40
N ASP A 69 -9.80 -3.14 3.57
CA ASP A 69 -10.78 -3.13 4.67
C ASP A 69 -11.86 -2.06 4.44
N TYR A 70 -11.46 -0.83 4.21
CA TYR A 70 -12.39 0.31 4.04
C TYR A 70 -12.13 1.12 2.77
N GLY A 71 -10.90 1.26 2.36
CA GLY A 71 -10.47 2.12 1.26
C GLY A 71 -10.38 3.60 1.65
N CYS A 72 -11.34 4.12 2.39
CA CYS A 72 -11.41 5.54 2.76
C CYS A 72 -10.26 6.00 3.67
N ASN A 73 -9.54 5.09 4.31
CA ASN A 73 -8.37 5.40 5.13
C ASN A 73 -7.04 5.32 4.37
N THR A 74 -7.09 5.10 3.06
CA THR A 74 -5.92 5.03 2.18
C THR A 74 -5.79 6.29 1.36
N TYR A 75 -4.61 6.92 1.39
CA TYR A 75 -4.30 8.18 0.73
C TYR A 75 -3.06 7.98 -0.14
N ILE A 76 -3.21 8.19 -1.43
CA ILE A 76 -2.20 7.87 -2.45
C ILE A 76 -1.86 9.12 -3.26
N GLY A 77 -0.58 9.36 -3.46
CA GLY A 77 -0.07 10.47 -4.26
C GLY A 77 -0.17 10.25 -5.77
N ASP A 78 0.63 11.00 -6.53
CA ASP A 78 0.62 10.99 -7.99
C ASP A 78 1.43 9.82 -8.57
N ASN A 79 1.02 9.35 -9.76
CA ASN A 79 1.73 8.34 -10.55
C ASN A 79 1.97 7.03 -9.79
N PHE A 80 0.94 6.58 -9.10
CA PHE A 80 0.94 5.30 -8.40
C PHE A 80 0.62 4.16 -9.37
N TYR A 81 1.37 3.08 -9.27
CA TYR A 81 1.08 1.83 -9.97
C TYR A 81 1.00 0.67 -8.99
N ALA A 82 -0.06 -0.14 -9.08
CA ALA A 82 -0.16 -1.41 -8.38
C ALA A 82 -0.53 -2.52 -9.35
N ASN A 83 0.24 -3.61 -9.32
CA ASN A 83 -0.07 -4.82 -10.03
C ASN A 83 -1.23 -5.56 -9.32
N MET A 84 -1.68 -6.67 -9.89
CA MET A 84 -2.85 -7.41 -9.42
C MET A 84 -2.69 -8.02 -8.03
N ASP A 85 -3.82 -8.31 -7.41
CA ASP A 85 -3.93 -9.00 -6.13
C ASP A 85 -3.32 -8.24 -4.93
N CYS A 86 -3.22 -6.94 -4.99
CA CYS A 86 -2.83 -6.14 -3.84
C CYS A 86 -3.95 -6.03 -2.81
N ILE A 87 -3.58 -6.03 -1.52
CA ILE A 87 -4.50 -5.96 -0.38
C ILE A 87 -4.04 -4.88 0.58
N PHE A 88 -4.90 -3.87 0.81
CA PHE A 88 -4.63 -2.80 1.78
C PHE A 88 -5.62 -2.91 2.93
N LEU A 89 -5.17 -3.44 4.07
CA LEU A 89 -5.99 -3.50 5.28
C LEU A 89 -5.87 -2.18 6.03
N ASP A 90 -6.63 -1.20 5.59
CA ASP A 90 -6.58 0.19 6.04
C ASP A 90 -7.52 0.47 7.22
N VAL A 91 -7.42 -0.35 8.25
CA VAL A 91 -8.06 -0.09 9.54
C VAL A 91 -7.49 1.19 10.17
N ALA A 92 -6.17 1.32 10.24
CA ALA A 92 -5.50 2.60 10.43
C ALA A 92 -5.14 3.22 9.08
N ARG A 93 -4.70 4.46 9.10
CA ARG A 93 -4.34 5.22 7.90
C ARG A 93 -3.16 4.58 7.17
N ILE A 94 -3.30 4.46 5.84
CA ILE A 94 -2.24 4.15 4.90
C ILE A 94 -1.96 5.39 4.07
N THR A 95 -0.73 5.87 4.09
CA THR A 95 -0.28 7.01 3.29
C THR A 95 0.81 6.54 2.33
N ILE A 96 0.61 6.77 1.03
CA ILE A 96 1.54 6.40 -0.03
C ILE A 96 1.88 7.68 -0.80
N GLY A 97 3.17 7.94 -0.97
CA GLY A 97 3.68 9.12 -1.68
C GLY A 97 3.53 9.05 -3.21
N ASP A 98 4.32 9.85 -3.91
CA ASP A 98 4.31 9.94 -5.36
C ASP A 98 5.27 8.93 -6.00
N ARG A 99 4.97 8.48 -7.22
CA ARG A 99 5.82 7.60 -8.03
C ARG A 99 6.20 6.32 -7.29
N VAL A 100 5.19 5.68 -6.71
CA VAL A 100 5.32 4.40 -6.00
C VAL A 100 4.81 3.27 -6.88
N PHE A 101 5.60 2.21 -7.01
CA PHE A 101 5.26 1.03 -7.79
C PHE A 101 5.18 -0.22 -6.93
N PHE A 102 4.07 -0.93 -7.03
CA PHE A 102 3.87 -2.22 -6.37
C PHE A 102 3.81 -3.35 -7.39
N GLY A 103 4.62 -4.38 -7.17
CA GLY A 103 4.45 -5.68 -7.81
C GLY A 103 3.15 -6.36 -7.37
N PRO A 104 2.83 -7.54 -7.94
CA PRO A 104 1.61 -8.25 -7.57
C PRO A 104 1.63 -8.74 -6.12
N ARG A 105 0.44 -8.90 -5.53
CA ARG A 105 0.26 -9.47 -4.19
C ARG A 105 0.97 -8.71 -3.07
N VAL A 106 1.07 -7.40 -3.19
CA VAL A 106 1.56 -6.57 -2.07
C VAL A 106 0.47 -6.46 -1.02
N GLY A 107 0.83 -6.75 0.23
CA GLY A 107 -0.04 -6.61 1.40
C GLY A 107 0.44 -5.49 2.31
N LEU A 108 -0.43 -4.51 2.57
CA LEU A 108 -0.22 -3.47 3.57
C LEU A 108 -1.19 -3.72 4.73
N TYR A 109 -0.68 -4.16 5.88
CA TYR A 109 -1.50 -4.63 6.98
C TYR A 109 -1.35 -3.73 8.19
N THR A 110 -2.32 -2.86 8.42
CA THR A 110 -2.33 -1.98 9.60
C THR A 110 -2.90 -2.62 10.86
N PRO A 111 -3.88 -3.58 10.78
CA PRO A 111 -4.51 -4.13 11.97
C PRO A 111 -3.62 -5.13 12.71
N TYR A 112 -3.85 -5.21 14.01
CA TYR A 112 -3.31 -6.25 14.88
C TYR A 112 -4.35 -6.68 15.91
N HIS A 113 -4.18 -7.88 16.44
CA HIS A 113 -4.96 -8.37 17.57
C HIS A 113 -4.10 -8.46 18.83
N PRO A 114 -4.69 -8.34 20.04
CA PRO A 114 -3.98 -8.59 21.29
C PRO A 114 -3.29 -9.95 21.31
N ILE A 115 -2.06 -9.99 21.79
CA ILE A 115 -1.29 -11.25 21.91
C ILE A 115 -1.91 -12.16 22.95
N ASP A 116 -2.43 -11.60 24.05
CA ASP A 116 -3.14 -12.38 25.05
C ASP A 116 -4.41 -12.99 24.47
N ALA A 117 -4.54 -14.30 24.60
CA ALA A 117 -5.61 -15.05 23.98
C ALA A 117 -7.01 -14.71 24.54
N ALA A 118 -7.11 -14.45 25.83
CA ALA A 118 -8.39 -14.13 26.47
C ALA A 118 -8.86 -12.72 26.08
N VAL A 119 -7.96 -11.75 26.05
CA VAL A 119 -8.26 -10.39 25.58
C VAL A 119 -8.63 -10.41 24.10
N ARG A 120 -7.87 -11.12 23.27
CA ARG A 120 -8.18 -11.26 21.84
C ARG A 120 -9.56 -11.88 21.61
N ALA A 121 -9.89 -12.94 22.33
CA ALA A 121 -11.18 -13.62 22.22
C ALA A 121 -12.36 -12.77 22.69
N SER A 122 -12.13 -11.79 23.56
CA SER A 122 -13.18 -10.86 24.02
C SER A 122 -13.60 -9.81 22.99
N GLY A 123 -12.87 -9.69 21.86
CA GLY A 123 -13.27 -8.93 20.68
C GLY A 123 -12.49 -7.67 20.35
N PRO A 124 -11.75 -7.02 21.26
CA PRO A 124 -11.03 -5.80 20.91
C PRO A 124 -9.85 -6.07 19.96
N GLU A 125 -9.63 -5.14 19.06
CA GLU A 125 -8.53 -5.14 18.10
C GLU A 125 -7.94 -3.73 17.97
N GLY A 126 -6.80 -3.60 17.34
CA GLY A 126 -6.15 -2.32 17.13
C GLY A 126 -5.51 -2.23 15.76
N ALA A 127 -4.98 -1.06 15.45
CA ALA A 127 -4.25 -0.85 14.20
C ALA A 127 -3.17 0.22 14.38
N ARG A 128 -2.14 0.16 13.53
CA ARG A 128 -1.08 1.17 13.48
C ARG A 128 -0.87 1.62 12.04
N PRO A 129 -0.73 2.93 11.79
CA PRO A 129 -0.62 3.45 10.43
C PRO A 129 0.63 2.97 9.71
N ILE A 130 0.53 2.85 8.38
CA ILE A 130 1.65 2.59 7.49
C ILE A 130 1.88 3.83 6.64
N THR A 131 3.13 4.26 6.55
CA THR A 131 3.54 5.40 5.72
C THR A 131 4.62 4.96 4.74
N ILE A 132 4.41 5.22 3.46
CA ILE A 132 5.36 4.94 2.38
C ILE A 132 5.67 6.27 1.70
N GLY A 133 6.95 6.60 1.58
CA GLY A 133 7.43 7.83 0.96
C GLY A 133 7.29 7.85 -0.55
N ASN A 134 8.02 8.76 -1.19
CA ASN A 134 8.05 8.90 -2.64
C ASN A 134 9.09 7.98 -3.28
N ASP A 135 8.92 7.66 -4.57
CA ASP A 135 9.94 6.94 -5.35
C ASP A 135 10.28 5.56 -4.74
N VAL A 136 9.26 4.81 -4.35
CA VAL A 136 9.40 3.49 -3.72
C VAL A 136 8.94 2.40 -4.70
N TRP A 137 9.72 1.35 -4.80
CA TRP A 137 9.35 0.16 -5.55
C TRP A 137 9.32 -1.08 -4.66
N PHE A 138 8.20 -1.78 -4.63
CA PHE A 138 8.04 -3.10 -4.03
C PHE A 138 8.02 -4.18 -5.11
N GLY A 139 8.88 -5.17 -4.99
CA GLY A 139 8.72 -6.43 -5.71
C GLY A 139 7.44 -7.15 -5.32
N GLY A 140 7.09 -8.21 -6.05
CA GLY A 140 5.90 -8.98 -5.77
C GLY A 140 5.90 -9.65 -4.40
N SER A 141 4.72 -9.84 -3.82
CA SER A 141 4.51 -10.54 -2.55
C SER A 141 5.20 -9.90 -1.33
N VAL A 142 5.46 -8.59 -1.37
CA VAL A 142 5.93 -7.84 -0.20
C VAL A 142 4.78 -7.65 0.78
N VAL A 143 5.06 -7.90 2.06
CA VAL A 143 4.14 -7.63 3.17
C VAL A 143 4.73 -6.53 4.05
N VAL A 144 3.92 -5.52 4.38
CA VAL A 144 4.26 -4.47 5.35
C VAL A 144 3.41 -4.64 6.60
N CYS A 145 4.08 -4.75 7.75
CA CYS A 145 3.44 -4.95 9.04
C CYS A 145 2.96 -3.64 9.68
N PRO A 146 2.07 -3.71 10.69
CA PRO A 146 1.51 -2.53 11.35
C PRO A 146 2.58 -1.56 11.87
N GLY A 147 2.37 -0.27 11.64
CA GLY A 147 3.17 0.81 12.22
C GLY A 147 4.49 1.12 11.49
N VAL A 148 4.74 0.49 10.34
CA VAL A 148 5.99 0.69 9.60
C VAL A 148 5.95 1.97 8.78
N THR A 149 7.05 2.72 8.83
CA THR A 149 7.35 3.84 7.94
C THR A 149 8.49 3.47 6.99
N ILE A 150 8.26 3.63 5.68
CA ILE A 150 9.26 3.44 4.64
C ILE A 150 9.57 4.82 4.05
N GLY A 151 10.86 5.18 4.01
CA GLY A 151 11.32 6.47 3.51
C GLY A 151 11.18 6.64 1.99
N ASP A 152 11.84 7.66 1.46
CA ASP A 152 11.86 7.97 0.03
C ASP A 152 12.97 7.18 -0.68
N ASP A 153 12.80 6.93 -1.98
CA ASP A 153 13.82 6.27 -2.80
C ASP A 153 14.27 4.94 -2.15
N VAL A 154 13.31 4.02 -2.04
CA VAL A 154 13.51 2.70 -1.42
C VAL A 154 13.08 1.61 -2.38
N VAL A 155 13.87 0.55 -2.46
CA VAL A 155 13.55 -0.68 -3.18
C VAL A 155 13.42 -1.82 -2.18
N ILE A 156 12.25 -2.47 -2.16
CA ILE A 156 12.00 -3.66 -1.34
C ILE A 156 11.93 -4.88 -2.25
N GLY A 157 12.79 -5.85 -2.02
CA GLY A 157 12.85 -7.09 -2.81
C GLY A 157 11.60 -7.95 -2.67
N ALA A 158 11.29 -8.72 -3.73
CA ALA A 158 10.14 -9.62 -3.74
C ALA A 158 10.14 -10.60 -2.55
N GLY A 159 8.95 -10.90 -2.02
CA GLY A 159 8.78 -11.85 -0.92
C GLY A 159 9.22 -11.34 0.45
N SER A 160 9.58 -10.07 0.57
CA SER A 160 10.02 -9.48 1.84
C SER A 160 8.86 -9.25 2.81
N VAL A 161 9.14 -9.40 4.11
CA VAL A 161 8.21 -9.05 5.18
C VAL A 161 8.82 -7.91 6.00
N VAL A 162 8.28 -6.71 5.82
CA VAL A 162 8.80 -5.48 6.44
C VAL A 162 8.17 -5.31 7.81
N THR A 163 8.97 -5.53 8.85
CA THR A 163 8.55 -5.48 10.26
C THR A 163 9.05 -4.26 11.02
N LYS A 164 9.97 -3.49 10.42
CA LYS A 164 10.58 -2.28 10.99
C LYS A 164 10.70 -1.20 9.93
N ASP A 165 10.84 0.04 10.37
CA ASP A 165 11.05 1.18 9.49
C ASP A 165 12.26 0.98 8.56
N ILE A 166 12.13 1.45 7.33
CA ILE A 166 13.19 1.42 6.33
C ILE A 166 13.60 2.86 6.02
N PRO A 167 14.88 3.21 6.21
CA PRO A 167 15.37 4.56 5.92
C PRO A 167 15.38 4.84 4.42
N SER A 168 15.31 6.13 4.06
CA SER A 168 15.42 6.58 2.67
C SER A 168 16.72 6.11 2.00
N HIS A 169 16.70 6.04 0.68
CA HIS A 169 17.86 5.67 -0.16
C HIS A 169 18.40 4.27 0.15
N SER A 170 17.51 3.30 0.32
CA SER A 170 17.87 1.94 0.73
C SER A 170 17.34 0.87 -0.21
N VAL A 171 18.11 -0.21 -0.36
CA VAL A 171 17.63 -1.50 -0.85
C VAL A 171 17.51 -2.44 0.33
N ALA A 172 16.31 -2.97 0.55
CA ALA A 172 16.01 -3.88 1.66
C ALA A 172 15.32 -5.15 1.17
N VAL A 173 15.63 -6.28 1.77
CA VAL A 173 15.12 -7.58 1.36
C VAL A 173 14.95 -8.53 2.55
N GLY A 174 14.15 -9.55 2.38
CA GLY A 174 14.10 -10.72 3.23
C GLY A 174 12.93 -10.77 4.22
N ASN A 175 12.92 -11.81 5.03
CA ASN A 175 11.97 -12.04 6.10
C ASN A 175 12.72 -12.49 7.38
N PRO A 176 12.86 -11.62 8.41
CA PRO A 176 12.44 -10.22 8.40
C PRO A 176 13.25 -9.37 7.41
N CYS A 177 12.60 -8.39 6.80
CA CYS A 177 13.25 -7.49 5.85
C CYS A 177 14.29 -6.61 6.55
N HIS A 178 15.45 -6.46 5.92
CA HIS A 178 16.55 -5.61 6.40
C HIS A 178 17.26 -4.94 5.24
N VAL A 179 17.86 -3.78 5.52
CA VAL A 179 18.66 -3.03 4.55
C VAL A 179 19.92 -3.83 4.21
N ILE A 180 20.16 -4.07 2.92
CA ILE A 180 21.36 -4.75 2.44
C ILE A 180 22.39 -3.80 1.85
N ARG A 181 21.97 -2.63 1.35
CA ARG A 181 22.83 -1.56 0.87
C ARG A 181 22.06 -0.24 0.71
N LYS A 182 22.82 0.84 0.54
CA LYS A 182 22.27 2.13 0.14
C LYS A 182 22.21 2.25 -1.38
N ILE A 183 21.23 3.04 -1.87
CA ILE A 183 21.19 3.53 -3.25
C ILE A 183 22.14 4.72 -3.34
N THR A 184 23.00 4.73 -4.37
CA THR A 184 24.07 5.72 -4.53
C THR A 184 24.06 6.36 -5.93
N ASP A 185 24.90 7.36 -6.14
CA ASP A 185 25.08 7.98 -7.45
C ASP A 185 25.57 6.98 -8.52
N ALA A 186 26.31 5.94 -8.12
CA ALA A 186 26.72 4.87 -9.05
C ALA A 186 25.50 4.10 -9.62
N ASP A 187 24.44 3.93 -8.85
CA ASP A 187 23.18 3.35 -9.35
C ASP A 187 22.56 4.26 -10.41
N ARG A 188 22.54 5.58 -10.16
CA ARG A 188 22.02 6.58 -11.08
C ARG A 188 22.80 6.56 -12.39
N GLU A 189 24.11 6.67 -12.33
CA GLU A 189 25.01 6.67 -13.50
C GLU A 189 24.81 5.43 -14.36
N TYR A 190 24.76 4.27 -13.74
CA TYR A 190 24.51 3.01 -14.44
C TYR A 190 23.17 3.02 -15.19
N TRP A 191 22.08 3.39 -14.51
CA TRP A 191 20.75 3.36 -15.10
C TRP A 191 20.51 4.50 -16.11
N GLU A 192 21.12 5.66 -15.92
CA GLU A 192 21.11 6.74 -16.94
C GLU A 192 21.81 6.29 -18.21
N GLY A 193 22.94 5.56 -18.10
CA GLY A 193 23.62 4.94 -19.24
C GLY A 193 22.70 3.95 -19.97
N LYS A 194 22.04 3.06 -19.25
CA LYS A 194 21.08 2.10 -19.83
C LYS A 194 19.88 2.78 -20.48
N ALA A 195 19.37 3.84 -19.88
CA ALA A 195 18.29 4.62 -20.45
C ALA A 195 18.73 5.35 -21.74
N ALA A 196 19.96 5.84 -21.82
CA ALA A 196 20.51 6.43 -23.03
C ALA A 196 20.67 5.41 -24.16
N GLU A 197 21.19 4.21 -23.88
CA GLU A 197 21.25 3.09 -24.83
C GLU A 197 19.86 2.76 -25.40
N TYR A 198 18.85 2.67 -24.53
CA TYR A 198 17.47 2.40 -24.92
C TYR A 198 16.91 3.50 -25.83
N ARG A 199 17.11 4.77 -25.50
CA ARG A 199 16.64 5.90 -26.34
C ARG A 199 17.29 5.88 -27.70
N ALA A 200 18.61 5.69 -27.77
CA ALA A 200 19.33 5.60 -29.03
C ALA A 200 18.81 4.46 -29.93
N TRP A 201 18.54 3.28 -29.33
CA TRP A 201 17.93 2.19 -30.05
C TRP A 201 16.54 2.55 -30.57
N LYS A 202 15.68 3.14 -29.72
CA LYS A 202 14.33 3.56 -30.11
C LYS A 202 14.31 4.58 -31.24
N ASP A 203 15.23 5.54 -31.21
CA ASP A 203 15.35 6.57 -32.25
C ASP A 203 15.90 6.03 -33.59
N SER A 204 16.44 4.82 -33.59
CA SER A 204 16.91 4.11 -34.78
C SER A 204 15.84 3.29 -35.52
N LEU A 205 14.63 3.14 -34.93
CA LEU A 205 13.48 2.43 -35.52
C LEU A 205 12.64 3.33 -36.43
#